data_bcdea29e32e1e4050133f4db4764beca
#
_entry.id   bcdea29e32e1e4050133f4db4764beca
#
_cell.length_a   1.000
_cell.length_b   1.000
_cell.length_c   1.000
_cell.angle_alpha   90.00
_cell.angle_beta   90.00
_cell.angle_gamma   90.00
#
_symmetry.space_group_name_H-M   'P 1'
#
loop_
_entity.id
_entity.type
_entity.pdbx_description
1 polymer ?
#
loop_
_entity_poly.entity_id
_entity_poly.type
_entity_poly.pdbx_seq_one_letter_code
_entity_poly.pdbx_strand_id
1 'polypeptide(L)'
;MRQCLNPDCLFSNPDSFQYCQKCGNKLLLRERYAPLSILGQGGFGRTFLAIDEDKPSKPYCVIKQFLPQAQGTDSIEKASQLFAQEAQRLEELGKHPQIPELMAYFTSDNRQYLVQEFVKGATLQTELDKNGVFSEQQIKKLLIEVLQILDFVHSKQVIHRDIKPENIILSSENKLFLVDFGAAKIVKPQQRTATGTIIGSAEYCAPEQSMGKPLFISDLYSLGVTCLHLLTGVSPFDLYSPMEGEWVWRDFLNGNVVNDELGKILEKLASPIAKHRYQSVKDVINDLISINQISTSQVSVNASQSYVILPSVTLPNRYEKLEKLLEAGKWKKADEETIKVMLTVANREKQRWLNVNSIDNFSCADLQTIDSLWVKYSNGKFGFSVQKRIYQSLGANEIAFGDRVGWRTKGWLGMGFWKYYHELTFDITAPQAHLPGCISLNIINIGDTTRVRDSFRVGIETAFWAEKFFSRVETCGL
;
A
#
# COMPACT_ATOMS: atom_id res chain seq x y z
N MET A 1 20.09 -8.12 -24.30
CA MET A 1 20.82 -9.39 -24.05
C MET A 1 19.83 -10.43 -23.59
N ARG A 2 19.96 -11.69 -24.07
CA ARG A 2 19.09 -12.83 -23.68
C ARG A 2 19.87 -13.81 -22.81
N GLN A 3 19.32 -14.15 -21.66
CA GLN A 3 19.92 -15.08 -20.71
C GLN A 3 19.58 -16.53 -21.07
N CYS A 4 20.60 -17.40 -21.18
CA CYS A 4 20.34 -18.82 -21.34
C CYS A 4 19.76 -19.44 -20.05
N LEU A 5 18.69 -20.21 -20.18
CA LEU A 5 18.02 -20.88 -19.05
C LEU A 5 18.61 -22.25 -18.71
N ASN A 6 19.58 -22.76 -19.51
CA ASN A 6 20.25 -23.99 -19.16
C ASN A 6 21.04 -23.80 -17.84
N PRO A 7 20.74 -24.57 -16.77
CA PRO A 7 21.39 -24.41 -15.47
C PRO A 7 22.89 -24.50 -15.47
N ASP A 8 23.43 -25.31 -16.37
CA ASP A 8 24.87 -25.58 -16.49
C ASP A 8 25.59 -24.59 -17.42
N CYS A 9 24.85 -23.69 -18.06
CA CYS A 9 25.37 -22.75 -19.04
C CYS A 9 25.31 -21.31 -18.60
N LEU A 10 24.11 -20.78 -18.43
CA LEU A 10 23.79 -19.41 -18.02
C LEU A 10 24.50 -18.31 -18.81
N PHE A 11 24.86 -18.60 -20.05
CA PHE A 11 25.55 -17.64 -20.90
C PHE A 11 24.60 -16.52 -21.36
N SER A 12 25.04 -15.27 -21.31
CA SER A 12 24.29 -14.13 -21.81
C SER A 12 24.61 -13.92 -23.30
N ASN A 13 23.57 -13.88 -24.12
CA ASN A 13 23.65 -13.82 -25.57
C ASN A 13 23.11 -12.47 -26.10
N PRO A 14 23.61 -11.96 -27.25
CA PRO A 14 22.98 -10.85 -27.94
C PRO A 14 21.54 -11.17 -28.36
N ASP A 15 20.67 -10.15 -28.42
CA ASP A 15 19.23 -10.31 -28.69
C ASP A 15 18.92 -10.90 -30.07
N SER A 16 19.87 -10.77 -31.02
CA SER A 16 19.72 -11.28 -32.38
C SER A 16 19.76 -12.80 -32.49
N PHE A 17 20.21 -13.50 -31.45
CA PHE A 17 20.34 -14.96 -31.48
C PHE A 17 19.09 -15.65 -30.95
N GLN A 18 18.68 -16.71 -31.64
CA GLN A 18 17.58 -17.58 -31.21
C GLN A 18 18.07 -18.74 -30.31
N TYR A 19 19.33 -19.11 -30.45
CA TYR A 19 19.98 -20.20 -29.72
C TYR A 19 21.21 -19.70 -28.98
N CYS A 20 21.48 -20.29 -27.82
CA CYS A 20 22.63 -19.96 -27.02
C CYS A 20 23.95 -20.35 -27.76
N GLN A 21 24.81 -19.36 -27.92
CA GLN A 21 26.09 -19.55 -28.61
C GLN A 21 27.06 -20.50 -27.89
N LYS A 22 26.83 -20.75 -26.58
CA LYS A 22 27.69 -21.64 -25.80
C LYS A 22 27.20 -23.09 -25.75
N CYS A 23 25.87 -23.30 -25.59
CA CYS A 23 25.33 -24.65 -25.36
C CYS A 23 24.23 -25.06 -26.37
N GLY A 24 23.85 -24.21 -27.30
CA GLY A 24 22.83 -24.51 -28.31
C GLY A 24 21.36 -24.48 -27.83
N ASN A 25 21.12 -24.26 -26.55
CA ASN A 25 19.73 -24.20 -26.04
C ASN A 25 18.96 -23.01 -26.62
N LYS A 26 17.66 -23.19 -26.86
CA LYS A 26 16.77 -22.14 -27.31
C LYS A 26 16.70 -21.03 -26.26
N LEU A 27 16.75 -19.77 -26.69
CA LEU A 27 16.76 -18.59 -25.80
C LEU A 27 15.38 -18.05 -25.48
N LEU A 28 14.34 -18.40 -26.27
CA LEU A 28 12.95 -18.11 -26.00
C LEU A 28 12.29 -19.30 -25.31
N LEU A 29 11.81 -19.10 -24.11
CA LEU A 29 11.03 -20.11 -23.39
C LEU A 29 9.60 -20.14 -23.96
N ARG A 30 9.17 -21.32 -24.47
CA ARG A 30 7.88 -21.52 -25.17
C ARG A 30 7.65 -20.52 -26.31
N GLU A 31 8.68 -20.07 -26.98
CA GLU A 31 8.64 -19.11 -28.09
C GLU A 31 8.04 -17.74 -27.73
N ARG A 32 7.82 -17.50 -26.45
CA ARG A 32 7.12 -16.35 -25.92
C ARG A 32 7.94 -15.52 -24.94
N TYR A 33 8.57 -16.17 -23.97
CA TYR A 33 9.25 -15.46 -22.88
C TYR A 33 10.73 -15.35 -23.15
N ALA A 34 11.26 -14.12 -23.19
CA ALA A 34 12.66 -13.81 -23.41
C ALA A 34 13.37 -13.53 -22.07
N PRO A 35 14.13 -14.48 -21.49
CA PRO A 35 14.87 -14.23 -20.26
C PRO A 35 15.97 -13.18 -20.48
N LEU A 36 16.13 -12.23 -19.57
CA LEU A 36 17.09 -11.13 -19.67
C LEU A 36 18.27 -11.27 -18.71
N SER A 37 17.98 -11.54 -17.45
CA SER A 37 18.98 -11.65 -16.38
C SER A 37 18.49 -12.51 -15.24
N ILE A 38 19.42 -13.00 -14.43
CA ILE A 38 19.11 -13.69 -13.18
C ILE A 38 18.74 -12.65 -12.13
N LEU A 39 17.62 -12.85 -11.44
CA LEU A 39 17.19 -12.05 -10.29
C LEU A 39 17.64 -12.69 -8.97
N GLY A 40 17.68 -14.02 -8.91
CA GLY A 40 18.09 -14.74 -7.71
C GLY A 40 18.11 -16.25 -7.89
N GLN A 41 18.66 -16.93 -6.89
CA GLN A 41 18.68 -18.38 -6.80
C GLN A 41 18.34 -18.77 -5.35
N GLY A 42 17.40 -19.68 -5.18
CA GLY A 42 16.95 -20.19 -3.88
C GLY A 42 16.94 -21.73 -3.84
N GLY A 43 16.45 -22.28 -2.74
CA GLY A 43 16.42 -23.74 -2.52
C GLY A 43 15.56 -24.53 -3.51
N PHE A 44 14.57 -23.90 -4.13
CA PHE A 44 13.66 -24.54 -5.09
C PHE A 44 14.03 -24.26 -6.56
N GLY A 45 14.94 -23.32 -6.82
CA GLY A 45 15.29 -23.01 -8.19
C GLY A 45 15.91 -21.65 -8.42
N ARG A 46 15.75 -21.18 -9.63
CA ARG A 46 16.33 -19.93 -10.10
C ARG A 46 15.25 -19.01 -10.67
N THR A 47 15.39 -17.73 -10.39
CA THR A 47 14.46 -16.70 -10.81
C THR A 47 15.11 -15.77 -11.83
N PHE A 48 14.40 -15.47 -12.92
CA PHE A 48 14.88 -14.62 -14.00
C PHE A 48 13.92 -13.46 -14.26
N LEU A 49 14.47 -12.31 -14.58
CA LEU A 49 13.75 -11.25 -15.26
C LEU A 49 13.57 -11.64 -16.73
N ALA A 50 12.40 -11.47 -17.26
CA ALA A 50 12.09 -11.76 -18.66
C ALA A 50 11.12 -10.74 -19.25
N ILE A 51 10.91 -10.83 -20.57
CA ILE A 51 9.89 -10.07 -21.32
C ILE A 51 8.89 -11.08 -21.92
N ASP A 52 7.62 -10.73 -21.88
CA ASP A 52 6.56 -11.43 -22.61
C ASP A 52 6.48 -10.84 -24.03
N GLU A 53 7.04 -11.54 -25.01
CA GLU A 53 7.12 -11.07 -26.40
C GLU A 53 5.79 -11.18 -27.16
N ASP A 54 4.82 -11.97 -26.69
CA ASP A 54 3.50 -12.13 -27.32
C ASP A 54 2.57 -10.93 -27.03
N LYS A 55 2.89 -10.12 -26.02
CA LYS A 55 2.11 -8.91 -25.75
C LYS A 55 2.68 -7.71 -26.49
N PRO A 56 1.86 -6.87 -27.15
CA PRO A 56 2.36 -5.69 -27.89
C PRO A 56 3.19 -4.72 -27.03
N SER A 57 2.86 -4.58 -25.74
CA SER A 57 3.59 -3.75 -24.79
C SER A 57 4.89 -4.37 -24.30
N LYS A 58 5.15 -5.65 -24.61
CA LYS A 58 6.31 -6.42 -24.17
C LYS A 58 6.63 -6.23 -22.68
N PRO A 59 5.66 -6.49 -21.79
CA PRO A 59 5.84 -6.22 -20.36
C PRO A 59 6.91 -7.13 -19.77
N TYR A 60 7.58 -6.62 -18.74
CA TYR A 60 8.45 -7.44 -17.93
C TYR A 60 7.64 -8.48 -17.16
N CYS A 61 8.22 -9.67 -17.00
CA CYS A 61 7.70 -10.76 -16.17
C CYS A 61 8.84 -11.45 -15.42
N VAL A 62 8.49 -12.27 -14.45
CA VAL A 62 9.42 -13.09 -13.68
C VAL A 62 9.21 -14.54 -14.08
N ILE A 63 10.30 -15.22 -14.46
CA ILE A 63 10.31 -16.67 -14.68
C ILE A 63 10.98 -17.31 -13.47
N LYS A 64 10.25 -18.16 -12.74
CA LYS A 64 10.81 -19.08 -11.76
C LYS A 64 11.05 -20.43 -12.45
N GLN A 65 12.28 -20.90 -12.49
CA GLN A 65 12.67 -22.22 -13.00
C GLN A 65 12.88 -23.15 -11.83
N PHE A 66 12.13 -24.25 -11.79
CA PHE A 66 12.34 -25.28 -10.78
C PHE A 66 13.68 -25.98 -11.01
N LEU A 67 14.55 -25.90 -10.01
CA LEU A 67 15.87 -26.52 -9.98
C LEU A 67 16.20 -26.89 -8.53
N PRO A 68 15.67 -28.01 -8.01
CA PRO A 68 15.86 -28.36 -6.61
C PRO A 68 17.33 -28.72 -6.34
N GLN A 69 17.83 -28.20 -5.23
CA GLN A 69 19.18 -28.56 -4.74
C GLN A 69 19.16 -29.81 -3.84
N ALA A 70 17.98 -30.37 -3.62
CA ALA A 70 17.79 -31.52 -2.74
C ALA A 70 18.41 -32.80 -3.35
N GLN A 71 19.04 -33.60 -2.50
CA GLN A 71 19.53 -34.93 -2.86
C GLN A 71 18.52 -35.99 -2.42
N GLY A 72 18.17 -36.90 -3.33
CA GLY A 72 17.21 -37.99 -3.12
C GLY A 72 15.86 -37.75 -3.83
N THR A 73 15.30 -38.86 -4.39
CA THR A 73 14.09 -38.85 -5.21
C THR A 73 12.88 -38.28 -4.44
N ASP A 74 12.63 -38.72 -3.21
CA ASP A 74 11.50 -38.29 -2.39
C ASP A 74 11.54 -36.80 -2.08
N SER A 75 12.76 -36.24 -1.91
CA SER A 75 12.96 -34.81 -1.65
C SER A 75 12.69 -33.97 -2.90
N ILE A 76 13.04 -34.46 -4.09
CA ILE A 76 12.81 -33.81 -5.38
C ILE A 76 11.33 -33.82 -5.73
N GLU A 77 10.64 -34.95 -5.55
CA GLU A 77 9.19 -35.04 -5.79
C GLU A 77 8.41 -34.09 -4.88
N LYS A 78 8.76 -34.01 -3.61
CA LYS A 78 8.14 -33.09 -2.67
C LYS A 78 8.38 -31.64 -3.03
N ALA A 79 9.60 -31.27 -3.42
CA ALA A 79 9.94 -29.95 -3.89
C ALA A 79 9.16 -29.58 -5.17
N SER A 80 9.04 -30.53 -6.12
CA SER A 80 8.24 -30.38 -7.35
C SER A 80 6.76 -30.13 -7.04
N GLN A 81 6.19 -30.88 -6.08
CA GLN A 81 4.81 -30.67 -5.62
C GLN A 81 4.61 -29.28 -5.00
N LEU A 82 5.57 -28.82 -4.19
CA LEU A 82 5.49 -27.48 -3.58
C LEU A 82 5.54 -26.37 -4.64
N PHE A 83 6.38 -26.54 -5.65
CA PHE A 83 6.48 -25.60 -6.75
C PHE A 83 5.19 -25.54 -7.58
N ALA A 84 4.59 -26.68 -7.87
CA ALA A 84 3.26 -26.75 -8.52
C ALA A 84 2.14 -26.13 -7.66
N GLN A 85 2.20 -26.34 -6.34
CA GLN A 85 1.26 -25.74 -5.40
C GLN A 85 1.38 -24.22 -5.34
N GLU A 86 2.55 -23.63 -5.54
CA GLU A 86 2.69 -22.17 -5.63
C GLU A 86 1.86 -21.60 -6.79
N ALA A 87 1.95 -22.20 -7.97
CA ALA A 87 1.17 -21.82 -9.13
C ALA A 87 -0.34 -21.93 -8.84
N GLN A 88 -0.79 -23.05 -8.26
CA GLN A 88 -2.18 -23.26 -7.90
C GLN A 88 -2.68 -22.19 -6.91
N ARG A 89 -1.87 -21.81 -5.92
CA ARG A 89 -2.26 -20.79 -4.94
C ARG A 89 -2.37 -19.41 -5.54
N LEU A 90 -1.45 -19.02 -6.42
CA LEU A 90 -1.52 -17.76 -7.13
C LEU A 90 -2.76 -17.71 -8.05
N GLU A 91 -3.13 -18.84 -8.68
CA GLU A 91 -4.35 -18.94 -9.46
C GLU A 91 -5.62 -18.81 -8.61
N GLU A 92 -5.68 -19.49 -7.45
CA GLU A 92 -6.81 -19.43 -6.51
C GLU A 92 -6.96 -18.04 -5.84
N LEU A 93 -5.85 -17.36 -5.55
CA LEU A 93 -5.88 -15.98 -5.07
C LEU A 93 -6.47 -15.04 -6.13
N GLY A 94 -6.24 -15.32 -7.42
CA GLY A 94 -6.70 -14.49 -8.51
C GLY A 94 -6.03 -13.10 -8.52
N LYS A 95 -6.72 -12.09 -9.06
CA LYS A 95 -6.15 -10.75 -9.20
C LYS A 95 -6.28 -9.94 -7.92
N HIS A 96 -5.14 -9.45 -7.43
CA HIS A 96 -5.07 -8.48 -6.35
C HIS A 96 -4.02 -7.42 -6.70
N PRO A 97 -4.26 -6.12 -6.47
CA PRO A 97 -3.37 -5.04 -6.92
C PRO A 97 -1.98 -5.04 -6.28
N GLN A 98 -1.76 -5.84 -5.23
CA GLN A 98 -0.51 -5.90 -4.46
C GLN A 98 0.02 -7.34 -4.33
N ILE A 99 -0.46 -8.26 -5.17
CA ILE A 99 0.06 -9.64 -5.32
C ILE A 99 0.33 -9.85 -6.80
N PRO A 100 1.53 -10.31 -7.22
CA PRO A 100 1.83 -10.57 -8.62
C PRO A 100 0.88 -11.60 -9.24
N GLU A 101 0.31 -11.28 -10.40
CA GLU A 101 -0.57 -12.20 -11.14
C GLU A 101 0.23 -13.39 -11.69
N LEU A 102 -0.31 -14.59 -11.58
CA LEU A 102 0.18 -15.76 -12.30
C LEU A 102 -0.13 -15.60 -13.79
N MET A 103 0.90 -15.58 -14.64
CA MET A 103 0.76 -15.47 -16.08
C MET A 103 0.76 -16.82 -16.77
N ALA A 104 1.57 -17.78 -16.29
CA ALA A 104 1.64 -19.14 -16.82
C ALA A 104 2.32 -20.11 -15.86
N TYR A 105 1.93 -21.39 -15.94
CA TYR A 105 2.63 -22.50 -15.32
C TYR A 105 2.69 -23.67 -16.32
N PHE A 106 3.87 -24.24 -16.52
CA PHE A 106 4.07 -25.32 -17.52
C PHE A 106 5.37 -26.08 -17.31
N THR A 107 5.48 -27.24 -17.98
CA THR A 107 6.72 -27.99 -18.11
C THR A 107 7.29 -27.82 -19.52
N SER A 108 8.60 -27.54 -19.62
CA SER A 108 9.37 -27.53 -20.87
C SER A 108 10.74 -28.16 -20.62
N ASP A 109 11.22 -28.99 -21.54
CA ASP A 109 12.51 -29.68 -21.43
C ASP A 109 12.70 -30.38 -20.07
N ASN A 110 11.65 -31.08 -19.61
CA ASN A 110 11.59 -31.78 -18.32
C ASN A 110 11.79 -30.90 -17.09
N ARG A 111 11.59 -29.58 -17.20
CA ARG A 111 11.66 -28.62 -16.10
C ARG A 111 10.34 -27.88 -15.96
N GLN A 112 9.97 -27.64 -14.73
CA GLN A 112 8.79 -26.82 -14.40
C GLN A 112 9.16 -25.33 -14.39
N TYR A 113 8.26 -24.52 -14.90
CA TYR A 113 8.38 -23.07 -14.95
C TYR A 113 7.09 -22.43 -14.47
N LEU A 114 7.24 -21.38 -13.67
CA LEU A 114 6.19 -20.49 -13.28
C LEU A 114 6.52 -19.10 -13.80
N VAL A 115 5.58 -18.46 -14.47
CA VAL A 115 5.73 -17.08 -14.97
C VAL A 115 4.70 -16.21 -14.26
N GLN A 116 5.17 -15.11 -13.68
CA GLN A 116 4.34 -14.17 -12.95
C GLN A 116 4.68 -12.73 -13.31
N GLU A 117 3.81 -11.80 -12.93
CA GLU A 117 4.02 -10.37 -13.08
C GLU A 117 5.34 -9.92 -12.42
N PHE A 118 6.05 -9.00 -13.06
CA PHE A 118 7.22 -8.37 -12.48
C PHE A 118 6.85 -7.11 -11.71
N VAL A 119 7.14 -7.08 -10.42
CA VAL A 119 6.99 -5.89 -9.58
C VAL A 119 8.27 -5.06 -9.66
N LYS A 120 8.18 -3.88 -10.25
CA LYS A 120 9.31 -2.96 -10.33
C LYS A 120 9.52 -2.27 -8.98
N GLY A 121 10.56 -2.66 -8.25
CA GLY A 121 10.87 -2.13 -6.93
C GLY A 121 12.06 -2.84 -6.30
N ALA A 122 12.22 -2.66 -5.00
CA ALA A 122 13.23 -3.33 -4.17
C ALA A 122 12.56 -4.09 -3.03
N THR A 123 13.14 -5.19 -2.60
CA THR A 123 12.67 -5.89 -1.39
C THR A 123 12.95 -5.03 -0.16
N LEU A 124 12.15 -5.20 0.92
CA LEU A 124 12.41 -4.46 2.17
C LEU A 124 13.78 -4.80 2.76
N GLN A 125 14.33 -5.99 2.48
CA GLN A 125 15.71 -6.31 2.84
C GLN A 125 16.70 -5.42 2.08
N THR A 126 16.51 -5.26 0.79
CA THR A 126 17.35 -4.37 -0.04
C THR A 126 17.22 -2.89 0.42
N GLU A 127 16.03 -2.46 0.83
CA GLU A 127 15.80 -1.13 1.39
C GLU A 127 16.52 -0.96 2.73
N LEU A 128 16.45 -1.97 3.62
CA LEU A 128 17.17 -2.00 4.89
C LEU A 128 18.68 -1.90 4.68
N ASP A 129 19.24 -2.70 3.76
CA ASP A 129 20.67 -2.75 3.47
C ASP A 129 21.20 -1.42 2.90
N LYS A 130 20.40 -0.72 2.09
CA LYS A 130 20.79 0.53 1.42
C LYS A 130 20.52 1.78 2.23
N ASN A 131 19.36 1.83 2.89
CA ASN A 131 18.83 3.05 3.48
C ASN A 131 18.87 3.02 5.02
N GLY A 132 19.28 1.89 5.62
CA GLY A 132 19.30 1.69 7.06
C GLY A 132 17.93 1.33 7.64
N VAL A 133 17.83 1.37 8.97
CA VAL A 133 16.65 0.95 9.72
C VAL A 133 15.42 1.80 9.42
N PHE A 134 14.27 1.16 9.50
CA PHE A 134 12.98 1.79 9.23
C PHE A 134 12.51 2.62 10.43
N SER A 135 11.97 3.80 10.16
CA SER A 135 11.33 4.64 11.16
C SER A 135 9.98 4.08 11.60
N GLU A 136 9.47 4.55 12.75
CA GLU A 136 8.13 4.23 13.24
C GLU A 136 7.05 4.46 12.18
N GLN A 137 7.11 5.56 11.44
CA GLN A 137 6.12 5.89 10.40
C GLN A 137 6.15 4.89 9.24
N GLN A 138 7.35 4.47 8.82
CA GLN A 138 7.49 3.45 7.78
C GLN A 138 6.95 2.09 8.24
N ILE A 139 7.17 1.72 9.51
CA ILE A 139 6.59 0.49 10.10
C ILE A 139 5.07 0.58 10.20
N LYS A 140 4.50 1.71 10.61
CA LYS A 140 3.03 1.90 10.63
C LYS A 140 2.42 1.74 9.25
N LYS A 141 3.04 2.35 8.22
CA LYS A 141 2.61 2.19 6.82
C LYS A 141 2.69 0.73 6.38
N LEU A 142 3.83 0.07 6.64
CA LEU A 142 4.04 -1.34 6.32
C LEU A 142 2.96 -2.22 6.96
N LEU A 143 2.69 -2.05 8.25
CA LEU A 143 1.66 -2.80 8.95
C LEU A 143 0.29 -2.63 8.29
N ILE A 144 -0.13 -1.40 8.01
CA ILE A 144 -1.44 -1.13 7.41
C ILE A 144 -1.56 -1.81 6.05
N GLU A 145 -0.58 -1.64 5.16
CA GLU A 145 -0.64 -2.18 3.80
C GLU A 145 -0.54 -3.71 3.79
N VAL A 146 0.40 -4.31 4.53
CA VAL A 146 0.57 -5.76 4.54
C VAL A 146 -0.60 -6.46 5.23
N LEU A 147 -1.17 -5.87 6.29
CA LEU A 147 -2.37 -6.41 6.93
C LEU A 147 -3.57 -6.43 5.98
N GLN A 148 -3.73 -5.43 5.12
CA GLN A 148 -4.80 -5.45 4.10
C GLN A 148 -4.60 -6.57 3.08
N ILE A 149 -3.35 -6.83 2.65
CA ILE A 149 -3.02 -7.96 1.78
C ILE A 149 -3.32 -9.27 2.49
N LEU A 150 -2.92 -9.41 3.77
CA LEU A 150 -3.16 -10.61 4.56
C LEU A 150 -4.65 -10.86 4.83
N ASP A 151 -5.46 -9.82 5.05
CA ASP A 151 -6.92 -9.98 5.19
C ASP A 151 -7.53 -10.60 3.92
N PHE A 152 -7.09 -10.14 2.75
CA PHE A 152 -7.49 -10.74 1.47
C PHE A 152 -7.01 -12.20 1.36
N VAL A 153 -5.73 -12.49 1.59
CA VAL A 153 -5.13 -13.83 1.49
C VAL A 153 -5.83 -14.80 2.43
N HIS A 154 -6.06 -14.39 3.68
CA HIS A 154 -6.75 -15.19 4.69
C HIS A 154 -8.24 -15.41 4.36
N SER A 155 -8.91 -14.43 3.73
CA SER A 155 -10.29 -14.59 3.23
C SER A 155 -10.41 -15.69 2.18
N LYS A 156 -9.33 -15.95 1.41
CA LYS A 156 -9.21 -17.06 0.46
C LYS A 156 -8.76 -18.37 1.11
N GLN A 157 -8.72 -18.44 2.43
CA GLN A 157 -8.29 -19.61 3.20
C GLN A 157 -6.82 -20.01 2.90
N VAL A 158 -5.97 -19.05 2.55
CA VAL A 158 -4.54 -19.25 2.32
C VAL A 158 -3.75 -18.66 3.49
N ILE A 159 -2.75 -19.38 3.97
CA ILE A 159 -1.71 -18.91 4.91
C ILE A 159 -0.43 -18.76 4.10
N HIS A 160 0.23 -17.61 4.17
CA HIS A 160 1.44 -17.32 3.38
C HIS A 160 2.65 -18.12 3.87
N ARG A 161 2.90 -18.13 5.19
CA ARG A 161 3.93 -18.90 5.90
C ARG A 161 5.38 -18.47 5.70
N ASP A 162 5.64 -17.43 4.93
CA ASP A 162 7.01 -16.91 4.71
C ASP A 162 7.01 -15.38 4.60
N ILE A 163 6.34 -14.70 5.55
CA ILE A 163 6.38 -13.24 5.66
C ILE A 163 7.75 -12.83 6.20
N LYS A 164 8.51 -12.07 5.41
CA LYS A 164 9.85 -11.57 5.75
C LYS A 164 10.24 -10.42 4.82
N PRO A 165 11.30 -9.65 5.12
CA PRO A 165 11.69 -8.51 4.30
C PRO A 165 11.96 -8.82 2.83
N GLU A 166 12.49 -10.00 2.50
CA GLU A 166 12.78 -10.42 1.13
C GLU A 166 11.53 -10.68 0.29
N ASN A 167 10.41 -11.02 0.95
CA ASN A 167 9.14 -11.36 0.29
C ASN A 167 8.14 -10.19 0.25
N ILE A 168 8.58 -9.00 0.66
CA ILE A 168 7.80 -7.77 0.55
C ILE A 168 8.59 -6.79 -0.31
N ILE A 169 8.01 -6.36 -1.44
CA ILE A 169 8.63 -5.43 -2.38
C ILE A 169 7.99 -4.05 -2.23
N LEU A 170 8.81 -3.04 -2.00
CA LEU A 170 8.43 -1.64 -2.13
C LEU A 170 8.58 -1.24 -3.60
N SER A 171 7.45 -1.02 -4.28
CA SER A 171 7.45 -0.64 -5.69
C SER A 171 7.92 0.80 -5.90
N SER A 172 8.30 1.12 -7.15
CA SER A 172 8.65 2.49 -7.56
C SER A 172 7.49 3.50 -7.37
N GLU A 173 6.26 3.03 -7.20
CA GLU A 173 5.07 3.83 -6.89
C GLU A 173 4.79 3.93 -5.38
N ASN A 174 5.76 3.54 -4.55
CA ASN A 174 5.66 3.56 -3.08
C ASN A 174 4.52 2.70 -2.50
N LYS A 175 4.17 1.58 -3.19
CA LYS A 175 3.22 0.56 -2.75
C LYS A 175 3.95 -0.72 -2.37
N LEU A 176 3.45 -1.42 -1.36
CA LEU A 176 4.00 -2.70 -0.96
C LEU A 176 3.32 -3.84 -1.73
N PHE A 177 4.10 -4.80 -2.15
CA PHE A 177 3.65 -6.04 -2.78
C PHE A 177 4.11 -7.23 -1.96
N LEU A 178 3.23 -8.20 -1.76
CA LEU A 178 3.57 -9.48 -1.14
C LEU A 178 3.83 -10.50 -2.24
N VAL A 179 5.02 -11.11 -2.20
CA VAL A 179 5.48 -12.04 -3.22
C VAL A 179 5.88 -13.38 -2.59
N ASP A 180 6.08 -14.39 -3.43
CA ASP A 180 6.57 -15.72 -3.08
C ASP A 180 5.62 -16.55 -2.20
N PHE A 181 4.60 -17.10 -2.84
CA PHE A 181 3.61 -18.00 -2.22
C PHE A 181 4.06 -19.48 -2.20
N GLY A 182 5.33 -19.76 -2.46
CA GLY A 182 5.89 -21.12 -2.49
C GLY A 182 5.73 -21.89 -1.17
N ALA A 183 5.77 -21.19 -0.06
CA ALA A 183 5.52 -21.75 1.27
C ALA A 183 4.04 -21.79 1.67
N ALA A 184 3.14 -21.09 0.99
CA ALA A 184 1.74 -20.91 1.40
C ALA A 184 0.96 -22.23 1.54
N LYS A 185 -0.08 -22.28 2.34
CA LYS A 185 -0.94 -23.46 2.59
C LYS A 185 -2.42 -23.07 2.50
N ILE A 186 -3.20 -23.87 1.76
CA ILE A 186 -4.66 -23.75 1.74
C ILE A 186 -5.24 -24.52 2.94
N VAL A 187 -6.10 -23.88 3.71
CA VAL A 187 -6.79 -24.47 4.85
C VAL A 187 -8.15 -25.00 4.38
N LYS A 188 -8.26 -26.33 4.22
CA LYS A 188 -9.56 -26.97 3.89
C LYS A 188 -10.34 -27.26 5.17
N PRO A 189 -11.65 -26.93 5.25
CA PRO A 189 -12.44 -27.06 6.47
C PRO A 189 -12.54 -28.49 7.04
N GLN A 190 -12.22 -29.52 6.26
CA GLN A 190 -12.43 -30.93 6.62
C GLN A 190 -11.17 -31.79 6.81
N GLN A 191 -9.96 -31.21 6.71
CA GLN A 191 -8.74 -32.01 6.90
C GLN A 191 -8.01 -31.67 8.20
N ARG A 192 -8.22 -32.47 9.25
CA ARG A 192 -7.25 -32.63 10.33
C ARG A 192 -6.04 -33.37 9.77
N THR A 193 -5.09 -32.67 9.17
CA THR A 193 -3.88 -33.29 8.65
C THR A 193 -2.82 -33.37 9.73
N ALA A 194 -2.43 -34.59 10.00
CA ALA A 194 -1.19 -34.91 10.68
C ALA A 194 0.02 -34.35 9.89
N THR A 195 1.04 -33.89 10.64
CA THR A 195 2.41 -33.57 10.20
C THR A 195 2.56 -32.78 8.90
N GLY A 196 2.49 -31.44 9.00
CA GLY A 196 2.91 -30.53 7.95
C GLY A 196 4.44 -30.49 7.84
N THR A 197 4.94 -30.25 6.63
CA THR A 197 6.35 -29.97 6.37
C THR A 197 6.73 -28.67 7.06
N ILE A 198 7.88 -28.62 7.74
CA ILE A 198 8.50 -27.40 8.23
C ILE A 198 8.93 -26.62 7.00
N ILE A 199 8.32 -25.46 6.75
CA ILE A 199 8.61 -24.59 5.62
C ILE A 199 8.52 -23.15 6.15
N GLY A 200 9.39 -22.29 5.64
CA GLY A 200 9.54 -20.89 6.00
C GLY A 200 10.95 -20.60 6.51
N SER A 201 11.30 -19.33 6.57
CA SER A 201 12.59 -18.86 7.09
C SER A 201 12.58 -18.97 8.62
N ALA A 202 13.50 -19.74 9.18
CA ALA A 202 13.51 -20.12 10.60
C ALA A 202 13.43 -18.90 11.56
N GLU A 203 14.06 -17.79 11.17
CA GLU A 203 14.12 -16.55 11.96
C GLU A 203 12.74 -15.86 12.14
N TYR A 204 11.85 -15.99 11.15
CA TYR A 204 10.53 -15.34 11.13
C TYR A 204 9.39 -16.31 11.41
N CYS A 205 9.71 -17.60 11.52
CA CYS A 205 8.73 -18.66 11.58
C CYS A 205 8.05 -18.74 12.96
N ALA A 206 6.72 -18.74 12.99
CA ALA A 206 5.96 -18.91 14.22
C ALA A 206 6.21 -20.29 14.84
N PRO A 207 6.26 -20.44 16.19
CA PRO A 207 6.53 -21.71 16.86
C PRO A 207 5.58 -22.84 16.43
N GLU A 208 4.29 -22.58 16.30
CA GLU A 208 3.32 -23.59 15.84
C GLU A 208 3.53 -23.97 14.37
N GLN A 209 4.03 -23.05 13.55
CA GLN A 209 4.37 -23.34 12.16
C GLN A 209 5.60 -24.25 12.05
N SER A 210 6.62 -24.01 12.86
CA SER A 210 7.80 -24.90 12.93
C SER A 210 7.45 -26.31 13.41
N MET A 211 6.34 -26.49 14.16
CA MET A 211 5.75 -27.77 14.51
C MET A 211 4.86 -28.39 13.42
N GLY A 212 4.80 -27.77 12.21
CA GLY A 212 3.97 -28.22 11.09
C GLY A 212 2.47 -27.91 11.21
N LYS A 213 2.07 -27.04 12.16
CA LYS A 213 0.68 -26.65 12.44
C LYS A 213 0.45 -25.14 12.20
N PRO A 214 0.69 -24.62 10.99
CA PRO A 214 0.49 -23.19 10.72
C PRO A 214 -0.97 -22.79 10.87
N LEU A 215 -1.18 -21.60 11.43
CA LEU A 215 -2.47 -20.92 11.62
C LEU A 215 -2.44 -19.59 10.85
N PHE A 216 -3.59 -18.96 10.62
CA PHE A 216 -3.64 -17.61 10.04
C PHE A 216 -2.84 -16.58 10.87
N ILE A 217 -2.88 -16.74 12.19
CA ILE A 217 -2.12 -15.91 13.12
C ILE A 217 -0.60 -16.16 13.08
N SER A 218 -0.13 -17.19 12.38
CA SER A 218 1.30 -17.43 12.16
C SER A 218 1.88 -16.37 11.22
N ASP A 219 1.11 -15.89 10.20
CA ASP A 219 1.52 -14.79 9.34
C ASP A 219 1.60 -13.47 10.11
N LEU A 220 0.72 -13.26 11.10
CA LEU A 220 0.77 -12.08 11.99
C LEU A 220 2.03 -12.07 12.85
N TYR A 221 2.45 -13.25 13.35
CA TYR A 221 3.72 -13.38 14.06
C TYR A 221 4.90 -13.01 13.17
N SER A 222 4.98 -13.60 11.99
CA SER A 222 6.06 -13.35 11.03
C SER A 222 6.11 -11.86 10.62
N LEU A 223 4.95 -11.19 10.49
CA LEU A 223 4.88 -9.76 10.24
C LEU A 223 5.41 -8.94 11.42
N GLY A 224 5.07 -9.31 12.66
CA GLY A 224 5.60 -8.68 13.86
C GLY A 224 7.14 -8.78 13.92
N VAL A 225 7.67 -9.99 13.74
CA VAL A 225 9.13 -10.24 13.71
C VAL A 225 9.81 -9.46 12.57
N THR A 226 9.19 -9.42 11.39
CA THR A 226 9.67 -8.60 10.26
C THR A 226 9.79 -7.13 10.65
N CYS A 227 8.79 -6.58 11.34
CA CYS A 227 8.83 -5.20 11.80
C CYS A 227 9.94 -4.95 12.84
N LEU A 228 10.17 -5.89 13.77
CA LEU A 228 11.26 -5.79 14.76
C LEU A 228 12.62 -5.78 14.06
N HIS A 229 12.84 -6.66 13.08
CA HIS A 229 14.06 -6.68 12.28
C HIS A 229 14.27 -5.35 11.54
N LEU A 230 13.25 -4.85 10.85
CA LEU A 230 13.35 -3.60 10.08
C LEU A 230 13.60 -2.36 10.96
N LEU A 231 13.11 -2.35 12.21
CA LEU A 231 13.34 -1.26 13.16
C LEU A 231 14.77 -1.24 13.72
N THR A 232 15.41 -2.39 13.84
CA THR A 232 16.69 -2.56 14.53
C THR A 232 17.85 -2.83 13.58
N GLY A 233 17.58 -3.43 12.40
CA GLY A 233 18.61 -3.97 11.50
C GLY A 233 19.33 -5.20 12.05
N VAL A 234 18.84 -5.78 13.16
CA VAL A 234 19.43 -6.95 13.82
C VAL A 234 18.66 -8.21 13.49
N SER A 235 19.35 -9.34 13.29
CA SER A 235 18.73 -10.63 13.02
C SER A 235 17.68 -10.98 14.11
N PRO A 236 16.51 -11.48 13.73
CA PRO A 236 15.50 -11.93 14.69
C PRO A 236 15.99 -12.93 15.73
N PHE A 237 16.98 -13.76 15.39
CA PHE A 237 17.59 -14.70 16.34
C PHE A 237 18.31 -13.97 17.51
N ASP A 238 18.90 -12.81 17.24
CA ASP A 238 19.62 -12.02 18.23
C ASP A 238 18.67 -11.08 19.02
N LEU A 239 17.46 -10.86 18.48
CA LEU A 239 16.43 -10.02 19.12
C LEU A 239 15.55 -10.77 20.14
N TYR A 240 15.62 -12.09 20.19
CA TYR A 240 14.85 -12.91 21.13
C TYR A 240 15.75 -13.47 22.22
N SER A 241 15.45 -13.17 23.48
CA SER A 241 16.12 -13.75 24.65
C SER A 241 15.42 -15.06 25.08
N PRO A 242 16.02 -16.24 24.80
CA PRO A 242 15.42 -17.50 25.27
C PRO A 242 15.38 -17.64 26.77
N MET A 243 16.28 -16.94 27.50
CA MET A 243 16.33 -17.00 28.97
C MET A 243 15.19 -16.22 29.62
N GLU A 244 14.82 -15.09 29.01
CA GLU A 244 13.72 -14.23 29.50
C GLU A 244 12.39 -14.59 28.85
N GLY A 245 12.42 -15.28 27.71
CA GLY A 245 11.24 -15.62 26.92
C GLY A 245 10.63 -14.42 26.19
N GLU A 246 11.41 -13.36 25.98
CA GLU A 246 10.94 -12.07 25.49
C GLU A 246 11.78 -11.54 24.32
N TRP A 247 11.19 -10.59 23.59
CA TRP A 247 11.86 -9.84 22.56
C TRP A 247 12.57 -8.63 23.16
N VAL A 248 13.92 -8.60 23.09
CA VAL A 248 14.77 -7.51 23.63
C VAL A 248 15.11 -6.43 22.60
N TRP A 249 14.27 -6.27 21.59
CA TRP A 249 14.47 -5.38 20.44
C TRP A 249 14.66 -3.91 20.79
N ARG A 250 14.11 -3.45 21.93
CA ARG A 250 14.23 -2.05 22.38
C ARG A 250 15.66 -1.67 22.67
N ASP A 251 16.49 -2.60 23.11
CA ASP A 251 17.90 -2.39 23.41
C ASP A 251 18.75 -2.16 22.15
N PHE A 252 18.20 -2.57 20.99
CA PHE A 252 18.85 -2.49 19.68
C PHE A 252 18.35 -1.35 18.79
N LEU A 253 17.54 -0.43 19.30
CA LEU A 253 16.99 0.68 18.50
C LEU A 253 18.05 1.70 18.06
N ASN A 254 19.21 1.80 18.76
CA ASN A 254 20.35 2.62 18.36
C ASN A 254 19.98 4.08 17.98
N GLY A 255 19.07 4.69 18.76
CA GLY A 255 18.58 6.05 18.53
C GLY A 255 17.32 6.14 17.65
N ASN A 256 16.85 5.04 17.07
CA ASN A 256 15.54 4.99 16.46
C ASN A 256 14.45 5.10 17.55
N VAL A 257 13.47 5.98 17.36
CA VAL A 257 12.42 6.22 18.35
C VAL A 257 11.15 5.51 17.96
N VAL A 258 10.62 4.68 18.85
CA VAL A 258 9.36 3.94 18.67
C VAL A 258 8.45 4.21 19.86
N ASN A 259 7.23 4.66 19.58
CA ASN A 259 6.21 4.91 20.59
C ASN A 259 5.82 3.61 21.31
N ASP A 260 5.57 3.69 22.63
CA ASP A 260 5.20 2.54 23.44
C ASP A 260 3.94 1.82 22.97
N GLU A 261 2.97 2.54 22.45
CA GLU A 261 1.74 1.94 21.94
C GLU A 261 2.00 1.07 20.69
N LEU A 262 2.82 1.56 19.74
CA LEU A 262 3.25 0.73 18.61
C LEU A 262 4.10 -0.45 19.11
N GLY A 263 4.98 -0.23 20.07
CA GLY A 263 5.80 -1.28 20.67
C GLY A 263 4.94 -2.44 21.22
N LYS A 264 3.89 -2.11 21.98
CA LYS A 264 2.93 -3.11 22.49
C LYS A 264 2.24 -3.91 21.39
N ILE A 265 1.87 -3.25 20.27
CA ILE A 265 1.30 -3.96 19.11
C ILE A 265 2.33 -4.93 18.52
N LEU A 266 3.57 -4.50 18.31
CA LEU A 266 4.62 -5.35 17.77
C LEU A 266 4.93 -6.55 18.67
N GLU A 267 5.04 -6.35 19.98
CA GLU A 267 5.25 -7.39 20.97
C GLU A 267 4.08 -8.39 21.01
N LYS A 268 2.84 -7.90 20.90
CA LYS A 268 1.65 -8.75 20.83
C LYS A 268 1.58 -9.53 19.50
N LEU A 269 1.96 -8.93 18.36
CA LEU A 269 2.11 -9.63 17.08
C LEU A 269 3.15 -10.74 17.17
N ALA A 270 4.34 -10.42 17.67
CA ALA A 270 5.48 -11.33 17.78
C ALA A 270 5.44 -12.25 19.01
N SER A 271 4.31 -12.33 19.76
CA SER A 271 4.21 -13.21 20.93
C SER A 271 4.43 -14.67 20.51
N PRO A 272 5.37 -15.41 21.15
CA PRO A 272 5.60 -16.82 20.85
C PRO A 272 4.38 -17.69 21.17
N ILE A 273 3.57 -17.27 22.13
CA ILE A 273 2.38 -17.99 22.57
C ILE A 273 1.19 -17.57 21.71
N ALA A 274 0.71 -18.44 20.83
CA ALA A 274 -0.34 -18.17 19.85
C ALA A 274 -1.64 -17.57 20.46
N LYS A 275 -2.05 -17.99 21.66
CA LYS A 275 -3.24 -17.46 22.34
C LYS A 275 -3.07 -16.00 22.83
N HIS A 276 -1.84 -15.51 22.99
CA HIS A 276 -1.55 -14.16 23.42
C HIS A 276 -1.42 -13.18 22.25
N ARG A 277 -1.37 -13.69 21.02
CA ARG A 277 -1.34 -12.87 19.81
C ARG A 277 -2.71 -12.31 19.47
N TYR A 278 -2.73 -11.41 18.51
CA TYR A 278 -3.96 -11.06 17.79
C TYR A 278 -4.56 -12.29 17.13
N GLN A 279 -5.87 -12.45 17.23
CA GLN A 279 -6.56 -13.61 16.66
C GLN A 279 -7.05 -13.36 15.23
N SER A 280 -7.06 -12.10 14.79
CA SER A 280 -7.40 -11.73 13.41
C SER A 280 -6.63 -10.49 12.95
N VAL A 281 -6.53 -10.30 11.64
CA VAL A 281 -6.02 -9.07 11.01
C VAL A 281 -6.81 -7.84 11.49
N LYS A 282 -8.12 -7.98 11.63
CA LYS A 282 -9.01 -6.88 12.03
C LYS A 282 -8.69 -6.35 13.42
N ASP A 283 -8.33 -7.24 14.35
CA ASP A 283 -7.97 -6.83 15.72
C ASP A 283 -6.71 -5.95 15.71
N VAL A 284 -5.72 -6.29 14.89
CA VAL A 284 -4.49 -5.49 14.72
C VAL A 284 -4.81 -4.11 14.14
N ILE A 285 -5.62 -4.07 13.08
CA ILE A 285 -6.02 -2.82 12.42
C ILE A 285 -6.78 -1.91 13.41
N ASN A 286 -7.67 -2.45 14.23
CA ASN A 286 -8.41 -1.69 15.23
C ASN A 286 -7.47 -1.04 16.26
N ASP A 287 -6.49 -1.79 16.77
CA ASP A 287 -5.51 -1.25 17.71
C ASP A 287 -4.62 -0.19 17.05
N LEU A 288 -4.19 -0.38 15.80
CA LEU A 288 -3.43 0.61 15.03
C LEU A 288 -4.22 1.92 14.81
N ILE A 289 -5.52 1.83 14.52
CA ILE A 289 -6.40 2.99 14.37
C ILE A 289 -6.53 3.73 15.70
N SER A 290 -6.69 2.99 16.82
CA SER A 290 -6.81 3.56 18.16
C SER A 290 -5.58 4.37 18.57
N ILE A 291 -4.38 3.92 18.24
CA ILE A 291 -3.13 4.65 18.48
C ILE A 291 -3.08 5.96 17.68
N ASN A 292 -3.52 5.94 16.44
CA ASN A 292 -3.56 7.15 15.62
C ASN A 292 -4.56 8.18 16.17
N GLN A 293 -5.62 7.74 16.86
CA GLN A 293 -6.57 8.62 17.53
C GLN A 293 -6.04 9.18 18.86
N ILE A 294 -5.28 8.37 19.61
CA ILE A 294 -4.65 8.80 20.89
C ILE A 294 -3.51 9.79 20.64
N SER A 295 -2.73 9.59 19.58
CA SER A 295 -1.66 10.53 19.19
C SER A 295 -2.20 11.92 18.82
N THR A 296 -3.41 12.00 18.30
CA THR A 296 -4.14 13.26 18.10
C THR A 296 -4.74 13.81 19.40
N SER A 297 -5.01 12.96 20.40
CA SER A 297 -5.60 13.38 21.69
C SER A 297 -4.52 13.77 22.73
N GLN A 298 -3.32 13.19 22.67
CA GLN A 298 -2.26 13.49 23.63
C GLN A 298 -1.52 14.81 23.36
N VAL A 299 -1.62 15.37 22.17
CA VAL A 299 -1.20 16.76 21.92
C VAL A 299 -2.14 17.76 22.65
N SER A 300 -3.34 17.29 23.05
CA SER A 300 -4.32 18.10 23.78
C SER A 300 -4.26 17.99 25.30
N VAL A 301 -3.53 17.05 25.89
CA VAL A 301 -3.60 16.74 27.35
C VAL A 301 -2.38 17.21 28.14
N ASN A 302 -1.25 17.54 27.51
CA ASN A 302 -0.12 18.16 28.21
C ASN A 302 -0.16 19.69 28.29
N ALA A 303 -1.31 20.30 27.99
CA ALA A 303 -1.58 21.73 28.17
C ALA A 303 -2.45 22.03 29.41
N SER A 304 -2.59 21.09 30.35
CA SER A 304 -3.42 21.26 31.54
C SER A 304 -2.60 21.42 32.83
N GLN A 305 -1.71 22.41 32.86
CA GLN A 305 -1.32 23.08 34.13
C GLN A 305 -0.77 24.45 33.79
N SER A 306 -1.65 25.35 33.50
CA SER A 306 -1.60 26.79 33.87
C SER A 306 -2.87 27.41 33.28
N TYR A 307 -3.82 27.70 34.18
CA TYR A 307 -4.95 28.59 33.86
C TYR A 307 -4.38 29.98 33.61
N VAL A 308 -3.93 30.25 32.43
CA VAL A 308 -3.91 31.57 31.84
C VAL A 308 -5.13 31.60 30.93
N ILE A 309 -6.12 32.37 31.32
CA ILE A 309 -7.24 32.76 30.44
C ILE A 309 -6.60 33.42 29.22
N LEU A 310 -6.36 32.63 28.16
CA LEU A 310 -6.07 33.20 26.86
C LEU A 310 -7.37 33.88 26.37
N PRO A 311 -7.27 35.13 25.91
CA PRO A 311 -8.42 35.81 25.35
C PRO A 311 -8.97 34.94 24.20
N SER A 312 -10.31 34.84 24.13
CA SER A 312 -11.03 34.26 23.01
C SER A 312 -10.38 34.77 21.71
N VAL A 313 -9.72 33.88 20.98
CA VAL A 313 -9.20 34.21 19.65
C VAL A 313 -10.43 34.45 18.80
N THR A 314 -10.80 35.73 18.70
CA THR A 314 -11.82 36.15 17.74
C THR A 314 -11.30 35.75 16.36
N LEU A 315 -12.04 34.86 15.71
CA LEU A 315 -11.80 34.51 14.30
C LEU A 315 -11.68 35.80 13.49
N PRO A 316 -10.70 35.94 12.60
CA PRO A 316 -10.62 37.09 11.73
C PRO A 316 -11.98 37.30 11.02
N ASN A 317 -12.46 38.55 10.92
CA ASN A 317 -13.78 38.95 10.43
C ASN A 317 -14.19 38.26 9.10
N ARG A 318 -13.20 37.85 8.30
CA ARG A 318 -13.42 37.18 7.01
C ARG A 318 -14.00 35.74 7.11
N TYR A 319 -13.93 35.10 8.28
CA TYR A 319 -14.47 33.75 8.48
C TYR A 319 -15.80 33.69 9.20
N GLU A 320 -16.22 34.79 9.89
CA GLU A 320 -17.45 34.81 10.68
C GLU A 320 -18.70 34.40 9.87
N LYS A 321 -18.76 34.83 8.62
CA LYS A 321 -19.89 34.49 7.77
C LYS A 321 -19.88 33.02 7.37
N LEU A 322 -18.70 32.45 7.08
CA LEU A 322 -18.54 31.02 6.80
C LEU A 322 -18.95 30.21 8.03
N GLU A 323 -18.46 30.58 9.22
CA GLU A 323 -18.78 29.89 10.44
C GLU A 323 -20.30 29.89 10.72
N LYS A 324 -20.96 31.05 10.67
CA LYS A 324 -22.40 31.15 10.85
C LYS A 324 -23.22 30.33 9.85
N LEU A 325 -22.74 30.19 8.61
CA LEU A 325 -23.43 29.41 7.59
C LEU A 325 -23.26 27.90 7.86
N LEU A 326 -22.10 27.46 8.28
CA LEU A 326 -21.82 26.07 8.66
C LEU A 326 -22.60 25.69 9.94
N GLU A 327 -22.57 26.53 10.96
CA GLU A 327 -23.33 26.35 12.19
C GLU A 327 -24.84 26.21 11.92
N ALA A 328 -25.38 27.00 11.00
CA ALA A 328 -26.77 26.95 10.60
C ALA A 328 -27.09 25.78 9.61
N GLY A 329 -26.16 24.91 9.28
CA GLY A 329 -26.33 23.82 8.31
C GLY A 329 -26.64 24.29 6.89
N LYS A 330 -26.32 25.53 6.54
CA LYS A 330 -26.56 26.10 5.20
C LYS A 330 -25.45 25.74 4.24
N TRP A 331 -25.26 24.45 4.00
CA TRP A 331 -24.09 23.85 3.33
C TRP A 331 -23.78 24.47 1.96
N LYS A 332 -24.78 24.70 1.09
CA LYS A 332 -24.57 25.33 -0.21
C LYS A 332 -24.02 26.75 -0.10
N LYS A 333 -24.60 27.55 0.82
CA LYS A 333 -24.13 28.93 1.02
C LYS A 333 -22.76 28.96 1.69
N ALA A 334 -22.47 27.98 2.56
CA ALA A 334 -21.14 27.83 3.15
C ALA A 334 -20.08 27.44 2.09
N ASP A 335 -20.44 26.59 1.15
CA ASP A 335 -19.56 26.24 0.04
C ASP A 335 -19.25 27.43 -0.86
N GLU A 336 -20.28 28.19 -1.23
CA GLU A 336 -20.15 29.47 -1.97
C GLU A 336 -19.31 30.52 -1.23
N GLU A 337 -19.44 30.57 0.10
CA GLU A 337 -18.66 31.49 0.94
C GLU A 337 -17.20 31.01 1.06
N THR A 338 -16.97 29.70 1.10
CA THR A 338 -15.61 29.12 1.08
C THR A 338 -14.84 29.56 -0.16
N ILE A 339 -15.49 29.56 -1.32
CA ILE A 339 -14.91 30.10 -2.56
C ILE A 339 -14.45 31.54 -2.38
N LYS A 340 -15.33 32.39 -1.85
CA LYS A 340 -15.04 33.83 -1.69
C LYS A 340 -13.87 34.04 -0.74
N VAL A 341 -13.87 33.35 0.39
CA VAL A 341 -12.77 33.42 1.36
C VAL A 341 -11.46 32.97 0.71
N MET A 342 -11.45 31.86 -0.03
CA MET A 342 -10.24 31.38 -0.71
C MET A 342 -9.72 32.35 -1.75
N LEU A 343 -10.60 32.98 -2.53
CA LEU A 343 -10.21 34.01 -3.53
C LEU A 343 -9.66 35.26 -2.85
N THR A 344 -10.26 35.70 -1.74
CA THR A 344 -9.78 36.84 -0.96
C THR A 344 -8.40 36.58 -0.36
N VAL A 345 -8.20 35.39 0.25
CA VAL A 345 -6.89 34.99 0.81
C VAL A 345 -5.81 34.97 -0.27
N ALA A 346 -6.14 34.49 -1.47
CA ALA A 346 -5.20 34.40 -2.58
C ALA A 346 -5.07 35.70 -3.39
N ASN A 347 -5.81 36.79 -3.01
CA ASN A 347 -5.85 38.07 -3.74
C ASN A 347 -6.31 37.90 -5.22
N ARG A 348 -7.28 36.99 -5.44
CA ARG A 348 -7.76 36.58 -6.77
C ARG A 348 -9.26 36.86 -7.01
N GLU A 349 -9.85 37.77 -6.25
CA GLU A 349 -11.29 38.12 -6.33
C GLU A 349 -11.71 38.63 -7.72
N LYS A 350 -10.84 39.44 -8.36
CA LYS A 350 -11.09 39.96 -9.70
C LYS A 350 -11.06 38.88 -10.77
N GLN A 351 -10.16 37.90 -10.62
CA GLN A 351 -9.98 36.78 -11.55
C GLN A 351 -11.06 35.72 -11.38
N ARG A 352 -11.59 35.55 -10.16
CA ARG A 352 -12.60 34.54 -9.78
C ARG A 352 -12.13 33.09 -9.90
N TRP A 353 -10.80 32.84 -9.94
CA TRP A 353 -10.21 31.50 -9.96
C TRP A 353 -8.79 31.49 -9.41
N LEU A 354 -8.36 30.33 -8.91
CA LEU A 354 -7.01 30.09 -8.39
C LEU A 354 -6.15 29.38 -9.46
N ASN A 355 -4.95 29.89 -9.71
CA ASN A 355 -3.95 29.19 -10.53
C ASN A 355 -3.01 28.36 -9.66
N VAL A 356 -2.15 27.54 -10.27
CA VAL A 356 -1.17 26.69 -9.59
C VAL A 356 -0.34 27.50 -8.59
N ASN A 357 0.17 28.66 -9.00
CA ASN A 357 0.97 29.52 -8.12
C ASN A 357 0.16 30.02 -6.91
N SER A 358 -1.14 30.31 -7.08
CA SER A 358 -2.03 30.70 -5.96
C SER A 358 -2.26 29.56 -5.01
N ILE A 359 -2.28 28.31 -5.49
CA ILE A 359 -2.42 27.12 -4.67
C ILE A 359 -1.14 26.83 -3.92
N ASP A 360 0.00 26.80 -4.63
CA ASP A 360 1.31 26.51 -4.05
C ASP A 360 1.70 27.51 -2.95
N ASN A 361 1.23 28.77 -3.07
CA ASN A 361 1.49 29.84 -2.10
C ASN A 361 0.29 30.13 -1.17
N PHE A 362 -0.76 29.31 -1.18
CA PHE A 362 -1.92 29.55 -0.33
C PHE A 362 -1.53 29.49 1.16
N SER A 363 -2.01 30.43 1.97
CA SER A 363 -1.69 30.51 3.39
C SER A 363 -2.13 29.25 4.13
N CYS A 364 -1.21 28.58 4.80
CA CYS A 364 -1.52 27.38 5.59
C CYS A 364 -2.47 27.68 6.75
N ALA A 365 -2.28 28.81 7.43
CA ALA A 365 -3.16 29.23 8.53
C ALA A 365 -4.60 29.43 8.07
N ASP A 366 -4.79 30.00 6.88
CA ASP A 366 -6.11 30.20 6.28
C ASP A 366 -6.72 28.87 5.82
N LEU A 367 -5.92 27.98 5.21
CA LEU A 367 -6.40 26.68 4.78
C LEU A 367 -6.82 25.80 5.97
N GLN A 368 -6.02 25.80 7.04
CA GLN A 368 -6.34 25.12 8.31
C GLN A 368 -7.59 25.69 8.97
N THR A 369 -7.77 27.02 8.94
CA THR A 369 -8.96 27.65 9.51
C THR A 369 -10.23 27.24 8.76
N ILE A 370 -10.22 27.28 7.42
CA ILE A 370 -11.35 26.86 6.60
C ILE A 370 -11.65 25.38 6.84
N ASP A 371 -10.64 24.52 6.82
CA ASP A 371 -10.79 23.08 7.05
C ASP A 371 -11.39 22.79 8.42
N SER A 372 -10.84 23.41 9.48
CA SER A 372 -11.31 23.21 10.85
C SER A 372 -12.79 23.57 11.04
N LEU A 373 -13.27 24.61 10.38
CA LEU A 373 -14.67 24.99 10.40
C LEU A 373 -15.56 23.93 9.72
N TRP A 374 -15.17 23.46 8.55
CA TRP A 374 -15.89 22.40 7.84
C TRP A 374 -15.92 21.09 8.64
N VAL A 375 -14.79 20.67 9.19
CA VAL A 375 -14.68 19.46 10.02
C VAL A 375 -15.52 19.59 11.29
N LYS A 376 -15.41 20.72 12.02
CA LYS A 376 -16.16 21.00 13.26
C LYS A 376 -17.66 20.87 13.05
N TYR A 377 -18.23 21.62 12.12
CA TYR A 377 -19.68 21.72 11.95
C TYR A 377 -20.30 20.54 11.19
N SER A 378 -19.50 19.73 10.49
CA SER A 378 -19.97 18.49 9.86
C SER A 378 -19.71 17.23 10.68
N ASN A 379 -19.21 17.37 11.90
CA ASN A 379 -18.80 16.26 12.75
C ASN A 379 -17.79 15.30 12.05
N GLY A 380 -16.78 15.88 11.42
CA GLY A 380 -15.72 15.11 10.73
C GLY A 380 -16.10 14.54 9.37
N LYS A 381 -17.27 14.88 8.86
CA LYS A 381 -17.75 14.33 7.58
C LYS A 381 -17.21 15.06 6.36
N PHE A 382 -17.03 16.38 6.45
CA PHE A 382 -16.64 17.27 5.38
C PHE A 382 -15.33 18.01 5.73
N GLY A 383 -14.64 18.54 4.74
CA GLY A 383 -13.40 19.30 4.89
C GLY A 383 -12.31 18.84 3.93
N PHE A 384 -11.31 19.69 3.71
CA PHE A 384 -10.19 19.42 2.81
C PHE A 384 -9.28 18.29 3.31
N SER A 385 -9.07 18.20 4.62
CA SER A 385 -8.34 17.11 5.26
C SER A 385 -9.07 15.77 5.10
N VAL A 386 -10.41 15.79 5.15
CA VAL A 386 -11.23 14.59 4.91
C VAL A 386 -11.16 14.18 3.44
N GLN A 387 -11.22 15.14 2.52
CA GLN A 387 -11.10 14.92 1.08
C GLN A 387 -9.73 14.35 0.72
N LYS A 388 -8.65 14.96 1.21
CA LYS A 388 -7.28 14.49 1.01
C LYS A 388 -7.12 13.04 1.46
N ARG A 389 -7.58 12.69 2.67
CA ARG A 389 -7.49 11.33 3.21
C ARG A 389 -8.17 10.30 2.31
N ILE A 390 -9.38 10.62 1.81
CA ILE A 390 -10.09 9.74 0.88
C ILE A 390 -9.37 9.67 -0.47
N TYR A 391 -8.90 10.79 -1.00
CA TYR A 391 -8.12 10.84 -2.23
C TYR A 391 -6.87 9.98 -2.16
N GLN A 392 -6.10 10.10 -1.08
CA GLN A 392 -4.91 9.28 -0.83
C GLN A 392 -5.26 7.80 -0.65
N SER A 393 -6.36 7.48 0.06
CA SER A 393 -6.81 6.08 0.25
C SER A 393 -7.20 5.37 -1.05
N LEU A 394 -7.49 6.14 -2.09
CA LEU A 394 -7.82 5.64 -3.44
C LEU A 394 -6.63 5.70 -4.40
N GLY A 395 -5.40 5.81 -3.86
CA GLY A 395 -4.17 5.84 -4.64
C GLY A 395 -4.01 7.10 -5.49
N ALA A 396 -4.51 8.24 -5.00
CA ALA A 396 -4.52 9.53 -5.71
C ALA A 396 -5.22 9.46 -7.08
N ASN A 397 -6.22 8.58 -7.22
CA ASN A 397 -7.01 8.41 -8.43
C ASN A 397 -8.23 9.32 -8.38
N GLU A 398 -8.24 10.35 -9.22
CA GLU A 398 -9.32 11.35 -9.27
C GLU A 398 -10.68 10.77 -9.66
N ILE A 399 -10.70 9.81 -10.59
CA ILE A 399 -11.93 9.17 -11.03
C ILE A 399 -12.55 8.39 -9.87
N ALA A 400 -11.74 7.55 -9.20
CA ALA A 400 -12.19 6.81 -8.04
C ALA A 400 -12.58 7.72 -6.87
N PHE A 401 -11.87 8.84 -6.68
CA PHE A 401 -12.22 9.87 -5.71
C PHE A 401 -13.57 10.52 -6.04
N GLY A 402 -13.76 10.99 -7.28
CA GLY A 402 -15.02 11.59 -7.72
C GLY A 402 -16.23 10.66 -7.57
N ASP A 403 -16.05 9.37 -7.87
CA ASP A 403 -17.07 8.34 -7.67
C ASP A 403 -17.37 8.13 -6.16
N ARG A 404 -16.32 8.09 -5.32
CA ARG A 404 -16.42 7.87 -3.88
C ARG A 404 -17.12 9.02 -3.15
N VAL A 405 -16.79 10.25 -3.50
CA VAL A 405 -17.39 11.43 -2.87
C VAL A 405 -18.70 11.88 -3.53
N GLY A 406 -19.14 11.21 -4.59
CA GLY A 406 -20.41 11.47 -5.26
C GLY A 406 -20.40 12.68 -6.21
N TRP A 407 -19.23 13.06 -6.71
CA TRP A 407 -19.05 14.14 -7.71
C TRP A 407 -19.19 13.64 -9.16
N ARG A 408 -19.37 12.34 -9.35
CA ARG A 408 -19.58 11.73 -10.66
C ARG A 408 -20.91 10.98 -10.72
N THR A 409 -21.46 10.86 -11.92
CA THR A 409 -22.66 10.05 -12.17
C THR A 409 -22.24 8.60 -12.38
N LYS A 410 -23.10 7.64 -11.96
CA LYS A 410 -22.91 6.24 -12.34
C LYS A 410 -23.46 6.05 -13.77
N GLY A 411 -22.58 5.97 -14.76
CA GLY A 411 -22.96 5.73 -16.14
C GLY A 411 -23.15 4.23 -16.44
N TRP A 412 -23.90 3.90 -17.48
CA TRP A 412 -24.03 2.57 -18.03
C TRP A 412 -22.66 2.16 -18.62
N LEU A 413 -22.20 0.94 -18.42
CA LEU A 413 -20.87 0.42 -18.81
C LEU A 413 -19.66 1.04 -18.04
N GLY A 414 -19.86 1.61 -16.84
CA GLY A 414 -18.73 2.12 -16.03
C GLY A 414 -18.19 3.48 -16.47
N MET A 415 -18.76 4.12 -17.49
CA MET A 415 -18.40 5.47 -17.92
C MET A 415 -19.23 6.50 -17.14
N GLY A 416 -18.75 6.96 -15.98
CA GLY A 416 -19.36 8.05 -15.22
C GLY A 416 -18.86 9.41 -15.69
N PHE A 417 -19.72 10.44 -15.63
CA PHE A 417 -19.40 11.83 -15.97
C PHE A 417 -19.33 12.67 -14.69
N TRP A 418 -18.49 13.70 -14.69
CA TRP A 418 -18.45 14.68 -13.62
C TRP A 418 -19.77 15.48 -13.58
N LYS A 419 -20.31 15.61 -12.39
CA LYS A 419 -21.53 16.40 -12.14
C LYS A 419 -21.24 17.89 -12.24
N TYR A 420 -22.21 18.65 -12.71
CA TYR A 420 -22.15 20.10 -12.58
C TYR A 420 -22.32 20.51 -11.11
N TYR A 421 -21.80 21.68 -10.75
CA TYR A 421 -21.87 22.19 -9.39
C TYR A 421 -23.31 22.21 -8.81
N HIS A 422 -24.30 22.55 -9.63
CA HIS A 422 -25.71 22.56 -9.21
C HIS A 422 -26.33 21.17 -9.00
N GLU A 423 -25.67 20.12 -9.45
CA GLU A 423 -26.07 18.71 -9.28
C GLU A 423 -25.47 18.06 -8.03
N LEU A 424 -24.57 18.80 -7.32
CA LEU A 424 -23.97 18.31 -6.09
C LEU A 424 -25.02 18.34 -4.94
N THR A 425 -24.82 17.45 -3.97
CA THR A 425 -25.70 17.34 -2.80
C THR A 425 -25.20 18.26 -1.68
N PHE A 426 -25.93 19.33 -1.36
CA PHE A 426 -25.56 20.29 -0.34
C PHE A 426 -26.35 20.08 0.94
N ASP A 427 -26.19 18.92 1.57
CA ASP A 427 -26.73 18.60 2.88
C ASP A 427 -25.87 17.57 3.62
N ILE A 428 -26.19 17.36 4.89
CA ILE A 428 -25.41 16.46 5.75
C ILE A 428 -25.53 14.97 5.35
N THR A 429 -26.49 14.59 4.50
CA THR A 429 -26.67 13.22 4.02
C THR A 429 -25.71 12.88 2.86
N ALA A 430 -25.11 13.89 2.22
CA ALA A 430 -24.15 13.72 1.17
C ALA A 430 -23.02 12.73 1.56
N PRO A 431 -22.37 12.05 0.65
CA PRO A 431 -21.24 11.17 0.94
C PRO A 431 -20.15 11.87 1.77
N GLN A 432 -19.36 11.10 2.51
CA GLN A 432 -18.18 11.64 3.21
C GLN A 432 -17.24 12.34 2.23
N ALA A 433 -16.66 13.46 2.65
CA ALA A 433 -15.79 14.31 1.82
C ALA A 433 -16.47 14.95 0.59
N HIS A 434 -17.80 14.90 0.49
CA HIS A 434 -18.53 15.53 -0.61
C HIS A 434 -18.36 17.05 -0.64
N LEU A 435 -18.24 17.68 0.53
CA LEU A 435 -18.08 19.13 0.68
C LEU A 435 -16.75 19.49 1.38
N PRO A 436 -16.19 20.66 1.12
CA PRO A 436 -16.65 21.63 0.14
C PRO A 436 -16.45 21.14 -1.30
N GLY A 437 -17.48 21.33 -2.12
CA GLY A 437 -17.50 20.94 -3.53
C GLY A 437 -16.91 22.00 -4.46
N CYS A 438 -16.62 23.16 -3.92
CA CYS A 438 -16.10 24.31 -4.65
C CYS A 438 -14.75 24.09 -5.35
N ILE A 439 -14.00 23.07 -4.93
CA ILE A 439 -12.69 22.74 -5.50
C ILE A 439 -12.83 22.01 -6.84
N SER A 440 -13.94 21.29 -7.05
CA SER A 440 -14.05 20.35 -8.16
C SER A 440 -14.25 20.96 -9.53
N LEU A 441 -14.76 22.19 -9.66
CA LEU A 441 -15.33 22.59 -10.94
C LEU A 441 -15.15 24.05 -11.39
N ASN A 442 -14.77 25.00 -10.53
CA ASN A 442 -14.80 26.42 -10.95
C ASN A 442 -13.70 27.34 -10.41
N ILE A 443 -12.86 26.93 -9.47
CA ILE A 443 -11.89 27.83 -8.85
C ILE A 443 -10.48 27.63 -9.37
N ILE A 444 -10.15 26.45 -9.86
CA ILE A 444 -8.79 26.11 -10.25
C ILE A 444 -8.70 25.99 -11.78
N ASN A 445 -8.03 26.95 -12.40
CA ASN A 445 -7.71 26.93 -13.82
C ASN A 445 -6.20 26.71 -14.01
N ILE A 446 -5.81 25.65 -14.68
CA ILE A 446 -4.41 25.21 -14.87
C ILE A 446 -3.90 25.57 -16.28
N GLY A 447 -4.60 26.36 -17.05
CA GLY A 447 -4.16 26.70 -18.41
C GLY A 447 -4.67 28.05 -18.89
N ASP A 448 -3.81 28.76 -19.60
CA ASP A 448 -4.07 30.03 -20.27
C ASP A 448 -4.90 29.79 -21.55
N THR A 449 -6.07 29.17 -21.41
CA THR A 449 -7.02 29.00 -22.51
C THR A 449 -8.39 29.50 -22.11
N THR A 450 -8.64 30.74 -22.49
CA THR A 450 -9.95 31.36 -22.60
C THR A 450 -10.85 30.52 -23.51
N ARG A 451 -11.58 29.55 -22.98
CA ARG A 451 -12.83 28.97 -23.53
C ARG A 451 -13.13 27.61 -22.88
N VAL A 452 -13.75 27.59 -21.71
CA VAL A 452 -14.53 26.42 -21.27
C VAL A 452 -15.98 26.64 -21.68
N ARG A 453 -16.26 26.40 -22.90
CA ARG A 453 -17.57 26.04 -23.42
C ARG A 453 -17.28 24.92 -24.44
N ASP A 454 -17.37 23.69 -23.96
CA ASP A 454 -17.88 22.53 -24.69
C ASP A 454 -17.43 21.22 -24.04
N SER A 455 -18.38 20.38 -23.90
CA SER A 455 -18.51 19.20 -23.03
C SER A 455 -17.63 17.97 -23.35
N PHE A 456 -16.50 18.11 -24.02
CA PHE A 456 -15.73 16.94 -24.48
C PHE A 456 -14.23 16.89 -24.15
N ARG A 457 -13.67 17.84 -23.43
CA ARG A 457 -12.24 17.88 -23.09
C ARG A 457 -11.88 17.76 -21.61
N VAL A 458 -12.79 17.34 -20.76
CA VAL A 458 -12.65 17.38 -19.30
C VAL A 458 -11.79 16.23 -18.73
N GLY A 459 -11.36 15.27 -19.54
CA GLY A 459 -10.69 14.05 -19.04
C GLY A 459 -9.18 14.16 -18.77
N ILE A 460 -8.48 15.17 -19.29
CA ILE A 460 -7.00 15.24 -19.20
C ILE A 460 -6.50 16.42 -18.35
N GLU A 461 -7.27 17.50 -18.25
CA GLU A 461 -6.87 18.69 -17.47
C GLU A 461 -7.32 18.67 -16.00
N THR A 462 -8.28 17.83 -15.64
CA THR A 462 -8.76 17.66 -14.25
C THR A 462 -7.80 16.85 -13.38
N ALA A 463 -7.02 15.95 -13.97
CA ALA A 463 -6.08 15.09 -13.25
C ALA A 463 -4.98 15.84 -12.49
N PHE A 464 -4.71 17.07 -12.83
CA PHE A 464 -3.58 17.84 -12.30
C PHE A 464 -3.97 18.74 -11.10
N TRP A 465 -5.22 19.12 -10.96
CA TRP A 465 -5.62 20.03 -9.88
C TRP A 465 -5.73 19.37 -8.52
N ALA A 466 -6.28 18.14 -8.47
CA ALA A 466 -6.45 17.42 -7.21
C ALA A 466 -5.10 17.08 -6.60
N GLU A 467 -4.15 16.62 -7.41
CA GLU A 467 -2.78 16.37 -6.98
C GLU A 467 -2.15 17.65 -6.40
N LYS A 468 -2.23 18.77 -7.09
CA LYS A 468 -1.67 20.05 -6.65
C LYS A 468 -2.34 20.58 -5.39
N PHE A 469 -3.65 20.56 -5.36
CA PHE A 469 -4.40 21.06 -4.21
C PHE A 469 -4.14 20.19 -2.96
N PHE A 470 -4.24 18.88 -3.10
CA PHE A 470 -4.00 17.99 -1.95
C PHE A 470 -2.54 17.92 -1.53
N SER A 471 -1.58 18.17 -2.43
CA SER A 471 -0.18 18.39 -2.07
C SER A 471 -0.04 19.64 -1.19
N ARG A 472 -0.75 20.73 -1.50
CA ARG A 472 -0.76 21.93 -0.64
C ARG A 472 -1.42 21.68 0.71
N VAL A 473 -2.55 20.98 0.73
CA VAL A 473 -3.25 20.56 1.96
C VAL A 473 -2.30 19.75 2.85
N GLU A 474 -1.51 18.85 2.27
CA GLU A 474 -0.48 18.06 2.96
C GLU A 474 0.66 18.91 3.50
N THR A 475 1.20 19.81 2.68
CA THR A 475 2.27 20.76 3.08
C THR A 475 1.83 21.63 4.25
N CYS A 476 0.52 21.94 4.37
CA CYS A 476 -0.06 22.71 5.46
C CYS A 476 -0.40 21.86 6.70
N GLY A 477 -0.07 20.59 6.74
CA GLY A 477 -0.30 19.72 7.89
C GLY A 477 -1.75 19.29 8.10
N LEU A 478 -2.56 19.29 7.03
CA LEU A 478 -3.97 18.88 7.05
C LEU A 478 -4.14 17.43 6.56
#